data_64a8b05b21b9e77bf9974f67cff61a32
#
_entry.id   64a8b05b21b9e77bf9974f67cff61a32
#
_cell.length_a   1.000
_cell.length_b   1.000
_cell.length_c   1.000
_cell.angle_alpha   90.00
_cell.angle_beta   90.00
_cell.angle_gamma   90.00
#
_symmetry.space_group_name_H-M   'P 1'
#
loop_
_entity.id
_entity.type
_entity.pdbx_description
1 polymer ?
#
loop_
_entity_poly.entity_id
_entity_poly.type
_entity_poly.pdbx_seq_one_letter_code
_entity_poly.pdbx_strand_id
1 'polypeptide(L)'
;MYDDEFELTFDLSDEDEASRAPAPEQEPVQEAAPEPAAETEPAAETEPPVEAVPEPAAPAANGRCVLISGGDRGIGAAAARAFWQAGYRVAVLYHTHAEAAAALEKALPGLLAVQCDVASRASCEVAFHTVEQAVGHVDVLVSNAGIAQQKLFTDITPEEWQHMLDVNLSGAFHLCQLA
;
A
#
# COMPACT_ATOMS: atom_id res chain seq x y z
N MET A 1 35.52 38.62 15.08
CA MET A 1 35.21 39.15 16.41
C MET A 1 33.76 39.57 16.39
N TYR A 2 32.88 38.57 16.46
CA TYR A 2 31.43 38.72 16.67
C TYR A 2 31.02 37.53 17.53
N ASP A 3 31.13 37.71 18.85
CA ASP A 3 30.48 36.91 19.86
C ASP A 3 29.12 37.57 20.08
N ASP A 4 28.05 36.85 19.76
CA ASP A 4 26.69 37.15 20.27
C ASP A 4 26.08 35.78 20.62
N GLU A 5 26.31 35.40 21.87
CA GLU A 5 25.56 34.32 22.53
C GLU A 5 24.15 34.84 22.82
N PHE A 6 23.19 34.34 22.04
CA PHE A 6 21.78 34.55 22.29
C PHE A 6 21.26 33.44 23.21
N GLU A 7 21.44 33.61 24.52
CA GLU A 7 20.79 32.77 25.53
C GLU A 7 19.32 33.14 25.67
N LEU A 8 18.45 32.28 25.13
CA LEU A 8 17.02 32.29 25.41
C LEU A 8 16.77 31.54 26.72
N THR A 9 16.80 32.27 27.85
CA THR A 9 16.31 31.77 29.14
C THR A 9 14.79 31.89 29.16
N PHE A 10 14.11 30.74 29.10
CA PHE A 10 12.67 30.65 29.34
C PHE A 10 12.45 30.48 30.85
N ASP A 11 12.00 31.57 31.51
CA ASP A 11 11.60 31.52 32.91
C ASP A 11 10.16 30.99 33.01
N LEU A 12 10.01 29.76 33.52
CA LEU A 12 8.73 29.10 33.83
C LEU A 12 8.54 29.10 35.35
N SER A 13 8.59 30.28 35.98
CA SER A 13 8.19 30.37 37.37
C SER A 13 6.79 30.99 37.47
N ASP A 14 5.89 30.15 37.96
CA ASP A 14 4.72 30.35 38.78
C ASP A 14 3.87 31.65 38.59
N GLU A 15 2.63 31.41 38.28
CA GLU A 15 1.47 31.95 39.02
C GLU A 15 0.21 31.79 38.14
N ASP A 16 -0.62 30.78 38.44
CA ASP A 16 -2.07 30.97 38.60
C ASP A 16 -2.77 29.62 38.91
N GLU A 17 -2.59 29.25 40.18
CA GLU A 17 -3.43 28.25 40.84
C GLU A 17 -4.60 28.93 41.58
N ALA A 18 -5.49 29.56 40.86
CA ALA A 18 -6.73 30.06 41.46
C ALA A 18 -7.78 30.40 40.37
N SER A 19 -8.40 29.44 39.77
CA SER A 19 -9.80 29.51 39.28
C SER A 19 -10.23 28.19 38.61
N ARG A 20 -10.29 27.12 39.37
CA ARG A 20 -10.95 25.88 38.91
C ARG A 20 -12.33 25.80 39.57
N ALA A 21 -13.33 26.32 38.90
CA ALA A 21 -14.72 26.07 39.27
C ALA A 21 -15.02 24.55 39.09
N PRO A 22 -15.77 23.91 40.02
CA PRO A 22 -16.10 22.50 39.90
C PRO A 22 -17.02 22.25 38.69
N ALA A 23 -16.70 21.21 37.95
CA ALA A 23 -17.52 20.73 36.84
C ALA A 23 -18.91 20.30 37.38
N PRO A 24 -20.01 20.53 36.64
CA PRO A 24 -21.31 20.00 37.02
C PRO A 24 -21.33 18.48 36.93
N GLU A 25 -21.82 17.87 38.02
CA GLU A 25 -22.14 16.44 38.08
C GLU A 25 -23.13 16.09 36.95
N GLN A 26 -22.72 15.20 36.06
CA GLN A 26 -23.61 14.63 35.05
C GLN A 26 -24.43 13.54 35.70
N GLU A 27 -25.74 13.76 35.77
CA GLU A 27 -26.71 12.69 36.10
C GLU A 27 -26.61 11.52 35.11
N PRO A 28 -26.79 10.27 35.56
CA PRO A 28 -26.69 9.10 34.67
C PRO A 28 -27.85 9.12 33.67
N VAL A 29 -27.51 9.27 32.38
CA VAL A 29 -28.45 9.08 31.29
C VAL A 29 -28.81 7.60 31.24
N GLN A 30 -30.09 7.29 31.50
CA GLN A 30 -30.66 5.98 31.33
C GLN A 30 -30.51 5.52 29.87
N GLU A 31 -29.72 4.49 29.67
CA GLU A 31 -29.53 3.80 28.41
C GLU A 31 -30.82 3.11 28.01
N ALA A 32 -31.58 3.72 27.11
CA ALA A 32 -32.69 3.06 26.44
C ALA A 32 -32.13 2.07 25.42
N ALA A 33 -32.41 0.78 25.67
CA ALA A 33 -32.07 -0.29 24.73
C ALA A 33 -32.72 -0.03 23.35
N PRO A 34 -32.00 -0.16 22.24
CA PRO A 34 -32.63 -0.12 20.92
C PRO A 34 -33.43 -1.41 20.68
N GLU A 35 -34.68 -1.23 20.29
CA GLU A 35 -35.50 -2.30 19.71
C GLU A 35 -34.80 -2.86 18.45
N PRO A 36 -34.89 -4.19 18.20
CA PRO A 36 -34.30 -4.76 16.99
C PRO A 36 -35.10 -4.31 15.77
N ALA A 37 -34.44 -3.45 14.96
CA ALA A 37 -34.94 -3.14 13.63
C ALA A 37 -34.97 -4.40 12.78
N ALA A 38 -36.14 -4.71 12.21
CA ALA A 38 -36.36 -5.79 11.29
C ALA A 38 -35.36 -5.74 10.13
N GLU A 39 -34.57 -6.80 9.99
CA GLU A 39 -33.74 -7.04 8.83
C GLU A 39 -34.64 -7.16 7.58
N THR A 40 -34.62 -6.12 6.77
CA THR A 40 -35.09 -6.23 5.39
C THR A 40 -33.94 -6.82 4.59
N GLU A 41 -34.03 -8.09 4.25
CA GLU A 41 -33.15 -8.74 3.28
C GLU A 41 -33.15 -7.89 1.99
N PRO A 42 -31.97 -7.47 1.47
CA PRO A 42 -31.92 -6.90 0.13
C PRO A 42 -32.23 -8.01 -0.88
N ALA A 43 -33.27 -7.77 -1.69
CA ALA A 43 -33.61 -8.63 -2.82
C ALA A 43 -32.34 -8.93 -3.64
N ALA A 44 -32.12 -10.22 -3.89
CA ALA A 44 -31.07 -10.70 -4.78
C ALA A 44 -31.29 -10.04 -6.17
N GLU A 45 -30.48 -9.03 -6.47
CA GLU A 45 -30.29 -8.59 -7.84
C GLU A 45 -29.62 -9.73 -8.59
N THR A 46 -30.37 -10.38 -9.46
CA THR A 46 -29.89 -11.31 -10.44
C THR A 46 -28.94 -10.55 -11.35
N GLU A 47 -27.63 -10.71 -11.12
CA GLU A 47 -26.61 -10.26 -12.08
C GLU A 47 -26.95 -10.86 -13.45
N PRO A 48 -26.93 -10.05 -14.52
CA PRO A 48 -27.09 -10.58 -15.87
C PRO A 48 -25.99 -11.61 -16.14
N PRO A 49 -26.25 -12.67 -16.95
CA PRO A 49 -25.26 -13.67 -17.24
C PRO A 49 -24.02 -12.98 -17.83
N VAL A 50 -22.88 -13.11 -17.13
CA VAL A 50 -21.59 -12.65 -17.63
C VAL A 50 -21.30 -13.47 -18.87
N GLU A 51 -21.48 -12.86 -20.05
CA GLU A 51 -20.97 -13.44 -21.29
C GLU A 51 -19.50 -13.78 -21.08
N ALA A 52 -19.15 -15.03 -21.33
CA ALA A 52 -17.78 -15.50 -21.24
C ALA A 52 -16.92 -14.64 -22.16
N VAL A 53 -16.21 -13.68 -21.57
CA VAL A 53 -15.20 -12.90 -22.29
C VAL A 53 -14.17 -13.92 -22.76
N PRO A 54 -13.90 -14.06 -24.08
CA PRO A 54 -12.90 -15.00 -24.57
C PRO A 54 -11.58 -14.75 -23.84
N GLU A 55 -10.93 -15.84 -23.40
CA GLU A 55 -9.59 -15.75 -22.80
C GLU A 55 -8.71 -14.88 -23.70
N PRO A 56 -8.13 -13.79 -23.19
CA PRO A 56 -7.34 -12.91 -24.04
C PRO A 56 -6.14 -13.67 -24.56
N ALA A 57 -6.09 -13.88 -25.87
CA ALA A 57 -4.91 -14.42 -26.53
C ALA A 57 -3.71 -13.51 -26.18
N ALA A 58 -2.58 -14.11 -25.79
CA ALA A 58 -1.38 -13.37 -25.46
C ALA A 58 -1.03 -12.40 -26.62
N PRO A 59 -0.89 -11.11 -26.37
CA PRO A 59 -0.59 -10.13 -27.42
C PRO A 59 0.79 -10.38 -28.01
N ALA A 60 1.03 -9.87 -29.22
CA ALA A 60 2.34 -9.97 -29.86
C ALA A 60 3.40 -9.30 -28.98
N ALA A 61 4.43 -10.06 -28.60
CA ALA A 61 5.47 -9.57 -27.69
C ALA A 61 6.25 -8.40 -28.29
N ASN A 62 6.39 -7.29 -27.56
CA ASN A 62 7.21 -6.14 -27.94
C ASN A 62 8.70 -6.28 -27.53
N GLY A 63 9.04 -7.40 -26.86
CA GLY A 63 10.38 -7.72 -26.41
C GLY A 63 10.84 -7.02 -25.13
N ARG A 64 10.06 -6.05 -24.59
CA ARG A 64 10.39 -5.28 -23.39
C ARG A 64 9.81 -5.92 -22.13
N CYS A 65 10.48 -5.72 -21.00
CA CYS A 65 10.06 -6.19 -19.70
C CYS A 65 9.64 -5.02 -18.80
N VAL A 66 8.53 -5.19 -18.07
CA VAL A 66 8.10 -4.28 -17.01
C VAL A 66 8.07 -4.99 -15.67
N LEU A 67 8.62 -4.37 -14.64
CA LEU A 67 8.53 -4.78 -13.26
C LEU A 67 7.61 -3.82 -12.49
N ILE A 68 6.60 -4.36 -11.80
CA ILE A 68 5.59 -3.57 -11.08
C ILE A 68 5.58 -3.99 -9.61
N SER A 69 5.94 -3.11 -8.68
CA SER A 69 5.84 -3.40 -7.26
C SER A 69 4.40 -3.19 -6.75
N GLY A 70 3.92 -4.09 -5.85
CA GLY A 70 2.53 -4.09 -5.42
C GLY A 70 1.57 -4.37 -6.57
N GLY A 71 1.95 -5.29 -7.48
CA GLY A 71 1.23 -5.58 -8.72
C GLY A 71 0.09 -6.57 -8.57
N ASP A 72 -0.12 -7.15 -7.40
CA ASP A 72 -1.10 -8.20 -7.12
C ASP A 72 -2.55 -7.71 -7.08
N ARG A 73 -2.80 -6.42 -6.82
CA ARG A 73 -4.14 -5.85 -6.68
C ARG A 73 -4.22 -4.37 -7.06
N GLY A 74 -5.45 -3.84 -7.08
CA GLY A 74 -5.72 -2.42 -7.26
C GLY A 74 -5.06 -1.83 -8.51
N ILE A 75 -4.41 -0.68 -8.34
CA ILE A 75 -3.75 0.07 -9.42
C ILE A 75 -2.61 -0.75 -10.05
N GLY A 76 -1.81 -1.44 -9.23
CA GLY A 76 -0.71 -2.28 -9.73
C GLY A 76 -1.18 -3.40 -10.64
N ALA A 77 -2.25 -4.12 -10.26
CA ALA A 77 -2.83 -5.17 -11.10
C ALA A 77 -3.47 -4.62 -12.39
N ALA A 78 -4.06 -3.43 -12.33
CA ALA A 78 -4.59 -2.76 -13.52
C ALA A 78 -3.45 -2.37 -14.48
N ALA A 79 -2.35 -1.84 -13.95
CA ALA A 79 -1.14 -1.55 -14.72
C ALA A 79 -0.55 -2.83 -15.35
N ALA A 80 -0.47 -3.93 -14.57
CA ALA A 80 0.00 -5.22 -15.07
C ALA A 80 -0.81 -5.70 -16.28
N ARG A 81 -2.14 -5.60 -16.22
CA ARG A 81 -3.02 -5.94 -17.35
C ARG A 81 -2.77 -5.05 -18.56
N ALA A 82 -2.63 -3.75 -18.35
CA ALA A 82 -2.39 -2.79 -19.43
C ALA A 82 -1.06 -3.04 -20.14
N PHE A 83 0.03 -3.27 -19.40
CA PHE A 83 1.32 -3.60 -19.96
C PHE A 83 1.31 -4.96 -20.66
N TRP A 84 0.63 -5.97 -20.09
CA TRP A 84 0.47 -7.27 -20.72
C TRP A 84 -0.28 -7.16 -22.06
N GLN A 85 -1.38 -6.40 -22.10
CA GLN A 85 -2.12 -6.12 -23.33
C GLN A 85 -1.28 -5.38 -24.38
N ALA A 86 -0.33 -4.54 -23.93
CA ALA A 86 0.61 -3.84 -24.78
C ALA A 86 1.80 -4.72 -25.25
N GLY A 87 1.80 -6.02 -24.91
CA GLY A 87 2.81 -6.99 -25.36
C GLY A 87 4.10 -7.00 -24.55
N TYR A 88 4.13 -6.40 -23.36
CA TYR A 88 5.28 -6.48 -22.48
C TYR A 88 5.36 -7.85 -21.79
N ARG A 89 6.58 -8.30 -21.49
CA ARG A 89 6.81 -9.32 -20.48
C ARG A 89 6.60 -8.67 -19.13
N VAL A 90 5.67 -9.16 -18.33
CA VAL A 90 5.26 -8.53 -17.08
C VAL A 90 5.73 -9.34 -15.89
N ALA A 91 6.44 -8.69 -14.97
CA ALA A 91 6.73 -9.20 -13.65
C ALA A 91 6.07 -8.32 -12.60
N VAL A 92 5.49 -8.92 -11.57
CA VAL A 92 4.90 -8.21 -10.43
C VAL A 92 5.53 -8.65 -9.14
N LEU A 93 5.76 -7.70 -8.23
CA LEU A 93 6.16 -7.98 -6.86
C LEU A 93 4.94 -7.85 -5.96
N TYR A 94 4.75 -8.85 -5.08
CA TYR A 94 3.71 -8.84 -4.05
C TYR A 94 4.32 -9.16 -2.68
N HIS A 95 3.70 -8.72 -1.59
CA HIS A 95 4.21 -8.99 -0.24
C HIS A 95 3.46 -10.14 0.42
N THR A 96 2.16 -9.99 0.68
CA THR A 96 1.38 -10.91 1.52
C THR A 96 0.25 -11.62 0.77
N HIS A 97 -0.22 -11.12 -0.36
CA HIS A 97 -1.41 -11.62 -1.04
C HIS A 97 -1.06 -12.63 -2.14
N ALA A 98 -0.50 -13.78 -1.75
CA ALA A 98 -0.10 -14.83 -2.68
C ALA A 98 -1.25 -15.35 -3.56
N GLU A 99 -2.47 -15.45 -3.01
CA GLU A 99 -3.65 -15.88 -3.77
C GLU A 99 -4.02 -14.90 -4.89
N ALA A 100 -3.95 -13.59 -4.61
CA ALA A 100 -4.22 -12.57 -5.61
C ALA A 100 -3.15 -12.58 -6.72
N ALA A 101 -1.89 -12.76 -6.34
CA ALA A 101 -0.77 -12.90 -7.28
C ALA A 101 -0.95 -14.12 -8.17
N ALA A 102 -1.28 -15.29 -7.62
CA ALA A 102 -1.54 -16.51 -8.37
C ALA A 102 -2.77 -16.39 -9.30
N ALA A 103 -3.82 -15.71 -8.85
CA ALA A 103 -4.97 -15.43 -9.70
C ALA A 103 -4.62 -14.52 -10.88
N LEU A 104 -3.71 -13.58 -10.68
CA LEU A 104 -3.23 -12.70 -11.75
C LEU A 104 -2.35 -13.46 -12.76
N GLU A 105 -1.46 -14.35 -12.30
CA GLU A 105 -0.67 -15.24 -13.17
C GLU A 105 -1.56 -16.14 -14.03
N LYS A 106 -2.61 -16.68 -13.43
CA LYS A 106 -3.59 -17.50 -14.16
C LYS A 106 -4.36 -16.69 -15.21
N ALA A 107 -4.70 -15.44 -14.90
CA ALA A 107 -5.45 -14.56 -15.79
C ALA A 107 -4.62 -13.96 -16.92
N LEU A 108 -3.30 -13.86 -16.75
CA LEU A 108 -2.36 -13.24 -17.70
C LEU A 108 -1.22 -14.23 -18.02
N PRO A 109 -1.41 -15.13 -18.98
CA PRO A 109 -0.40 -16.14 -19.32
C PRO A 109 0.97 -15.53 -19.60
N GLY A 110 2.01 -16.05 -18.92
CA GLY A 110 3.39 -15.56 -19.03
C GLY A 110 3.74 -14.39 -18.10
N LEU A 111 2.82 -13.92 -17.28
CA LEU A 111 3.14 -13.01 -16.16
C LEU A 111 3.88 -13.80 -15.07
N LEU A 112 4.88 -13.18 -14.47
CA LEU A 112 5.65 -13.71 -13.34
C LEU A 112 5.28 -12.92 -12.07
N ALA A 113 4.88 -13.61 -11.01
CA ALA A 113 4.69 -13.00 -9.70
C ALA A 113 5.79 -13.45 -8.71
N VAL A 114 6.46 -12.50 -8.08
CA VAL A 114 7.55 -12.77 -7.14
C VAL A 114 7.23 -12.14 -5.78
N GLN A 115 7.38 -12.90 -4.71
CA GLN A 115 7.22 -12.36 -3.37
C GLN A 115 8.41 -11.46 -3.01
N CYS A 116 8.11 -10.26 -2.51
CA CYS A 116 9.11 -9.27 -2.15
C CYS A 116 8.59 -8.33 -1.07
N ASP A 117 9.36 -8.16 -0.01
CA ASP A 117 9.20 -7.05 0.91
C ASP A 117 10.06 -5.88 0.42
N VAL A 118 9.43 -4.83 -0.11
CA VAL A 118 10.15 -3.67 -0.66
C VAL A 118 10.87 -2.85 0.41
N ALA A 119 10.46 -2.93 1.69
CA ALA A 119 11.17 -2.30 2.79
C ALA A 119 12.56 -2.92 3.02
N SER A 120 12.76 -4.17 2.61
CA SER A 120 14.02 -4.89 2.74
C SER A 120 14.85 -4.83 1.46
N ARG A 121 16.01 -4.17 1.50
CA ARG A 121 16.96 -4.13 0.38
C ARG A 121 17.35 -5.52 -0.11
N ALA A 122 17.65 -6.43 0.80
CA ALA A 122 18.05 -7.81 0.46
C ALA A 122 16.90 -8.57 -0.24
N SER A 123 15.65 -8.37 0.20
CA SER A 123 14.48 -8.94 -0.46
C SER A 123 14.32 -8.40 -1.89
N CYS A 124 14.53 -7.10 -2.08
CA CYS A 124 14.49 -6.47 -3.41
C CYS A 124 15.56 -7.04 -4.34
N GLU A 125 16.79 -7.24 -3.86
CA GLU A 125 17.90 -7.80 -4.65
C GLU A 125 17.59 -9.22 -5.13
N VAL A 126 17.08 -10.08 -4.23
CA VAL A 126 16.71 -11.46 -4.57
C VAL A 126 15.55 -11.47 -5.58
N ALA A 127 14.53 -10.66 -5.34
CA ALA A 127 13.37 -10.59 -6.22
C ALA A 127 13.75 -10.04 -7.61
N PHE A 128 14.54 -8.99 -7.67
CA PHE A 128 15.01 -8.38 -8.92
C PHE A 128 15.82 -9.37 -9.74
N HIS A 129 16.76 -10.06 -9.11
CA HIS A 129 17.56 -11.10 -9.78
C HIS A 129 16.69 -12.26 -10.30
N THR A 130 15.69 -12.70 -9.54
CA THR A 130 14.72 -13.72 -9.96
C THR A 130 13.96 -13.27 -11.21
N VAL A 131 13.52 -12.03 -11.23
CA VAL A 131 12.83 -11.43 -12.39
C VAL A 131 13.74 -11.41 -13.61
N GLU A 132 14.98 -10.90 -13.48
CA GLU A 132 15.92 -10.83 -14.62
C GLU A 132 16.27 -12.20 -15.19
N GLN A 133 16.41 -13.21 -14.33
CA GLN A 133 16.67 -14.58 -14.79
C GLN A 133 15.49 -15.20 -15.55
N ALA A 134 14.26 -14.90 -15.13
CA ALA A 134 13.07 -15.52 -15.70
C ALA A 134 12.53 -14.77 -16.93
N VAL A 135 12.51 -13.45 -16.90
CA VAL A 135 11.88 -12.61 -17.94
C VAL A 135 12.87 -11.69 -18.66
N GLY A 136 14.12 -11.61 -18.19
CA GLY A 136 15.20 -10.79 -18.77
C GLY A 136 15.26 -9.39 -18.19
N HIS A 137 16.12 -8.55 -18.78
CA HIS A 137 16.38 -7.20 -18.31
C HIS A 137 15.10 -6.37 -18.16
N VAL A 138 15.02 -5.60 -17.07
CA VAL A 138 13.89 -4.73 -16.76
C VAL A 138 14.04 -3.41 -17.52
N ASP A 139 13.17 -3.17 -18.50
CA ASP A 139 13.15 -1.93 -19.30
C ASP A 139 12.30 -0.82 -18.66
N VAL A 140 11.31 -1.22 -17.85
CA VAL A 140 10.37 -0.30 -17.20
C VAL A 140 10.15 -0.75 -15.77
N LEU A 141 10.29 0.18 -14.83
CA LEU A 141 9.91 -0.02 -13.42
C LEU A 141 8.69 0.82 -13.08
N VAL A 142 7.67 0.18 -12.51
CA VAL A 142 6.51 0.85 -11.93
C VAL A 142 6.58 0.68 -10.41
N SER A 143 7.08 1.70 -9.71
CA SER A 143 7.13 1.72 -8.25
C SER A 143 5.76 2.13 -7.70
N ASN A 144 4.94 1.11 -7.37
CA ASN A 144 3.56 1.28 -6.95
C ASN A 144 3.28 0.69 -5.56
N ALA A 145 4.16 -0.16 -5.03
CA ALA A 145 4.01 -0.68 -3.66
C ALA A 145 3.93 0.46 -2.66
N GLY A 146 2.98 0.36 -1.75
CA GLY A 146 2.79 1.35 -0.70
C GLY A 146 1.74 0.91 0.31
N ILE A 147 1.84 1.48 1.50
CA ILE A 147 0.89 1.31 2.58
C ILE A 147 0.30 2.67 2.98
N ALA A 148 -0.92 2.64 3.49
CA ALA A 148 -1.57 3.79 4.08
C ALA A 148 -2.04 3.46 5.49
N GLN A 149 -2.11 4.48 6.35
CA GLN A 149 -2.50 4.36 7.74
C GLN A 149 -3.63 5.34 8.02
N GLN A 150 -4.67 4.86 8.70
CA GLN A 150 -5.83 5.68 9.11
C GLN A 150 -5.77 5.91 10.62
N LYS A 151 -4.89 6.83 11.05
CA LYS A 151 -4.74 7.26 12.44
C LYS A 151 -4.66 8.78 12.51
N LEU A 152 -5.01 9.35 13.67
CA LEU A 152 -4.67 10.73 13.95
C LEU A 152 -3.15 10.87 14.03
N PHE A 153 -2.62 12.00 13.60
CA PHE A 153 -1.16 12.22 13.56
C PHE A 153 -0.52 12.04 14.95
N THR A 154 -1.24 12.46 16.01
CA THR A 154 -0.81 12.30 17.41
C THR A 154 -0.72 10.85 17.89
N ASP A 155 -1.39 9.93 17.23
CA ASP A 155 -1.50 8.51 17.61
C ASP A 155 -0.54 7.62 16.82
N ILE A 156 0.19 8.20 15.86
CA ILE A 156 1.19 7.47 15.07
C ILE A 156 2.45 7.27 15.93
N THR A 157 2.85 6.01 16.14
CA THR A 157 4.09 5.72 16.85
C THR A 157 5.31 5.94 15.97
N PRO A 158 6.51 6.15 16.54
CA PRO A 158 7.75 6.25 15.76
C PRO A 158 8.01 5.02 14.87
N GLU A 159 7.67 3.81 15.34
CA GLU A 159 7.85 2.57 14.60
C GLU A 159 6.91 2.49 13.39
N GLU A 160 5.64 2.89 13.57
CA GLU A 160 4.68 2.96 12.48
C GLU A 160 5.08 4.00 11.43
N TRP A 161 5.56 5.16 11.89
CA TRP A 161 6.12 6.19 11.01
C TRP A 161 7.30 5.65 10.20
N GLN A 162 8.27 5.00 10.88
CA GLN A 162 9.43 4.43 10.21
C GLN A 162 9.02 3.38 9.19
N HIS A 163 8.10 2.48 9.54
CA HIS A 163 7.59 1.46 8.63
C HIS A 163 6.93 2.07 7.38
N MET A 164 6.19 3.17 7.54
CA MET A 164 5.62 3.91 6.39
C MET A 164 6.72 4.45 5.46
N LEU A 165 7.80 4.99 6.02
CA LEU A 165 8.94 5.48 5.24
C LEU A 165 9.69 4.32 4.56
N ASP A 166 9.87 3.22 5.26
CA ASP A 166 10.60 2.06 4.73
C ASP A 166 9.88 1.45 3.53
N VAL A 167 8.54 1.34 3.58
CA VAL A 167 7.75 0.81 2.45
C VAL A 167 7.61 1.86 1.34
N ASN A 168 7.12 3.08 1.67
CA ASN A 168 6.68 4.03 0.65
C ASN A 168 7.82 4.81 0.00
N LEU A 169 8.93 5.03 0.73
CA LEU A 169 10.08 5.81 0.27
C LEU A 169 11.30 4.94 0.01
N SER A 170 11.79 4.21 1.03
CA SER A 170 12.98 3.38 0.90
C SER A 170 12.75 2.24 -0.09
N GLY A 171 11.54 1.66 -0.14
CA GLY A 171 11.18 0.64 -1.11
C GLY A 171 11.31 1.10 -2.56
N ALA A 172 10.82 2.31 -2.86
CA ALA A 172 11.00 2.93 -4.17
C ALA A 172 12.48 3.15 -4.51
N PHE A 173 13.26 3.66 -3.53
CA PHE A 173 14.70 3.86 -3.69
C PHE A 173 15.44 2.54 -3.96
N HIS A 174 15.13 1.47 -3.21
CA HIS A 174 15.75 0.16 -3.41
C HIS A 174 15.55 -0.35 -4.85
N LEU A 175 14.31 -0.31 -5.33
CA LEU A 175 13.98 -0.81 -6.67
C LEU A 175 14.55 0.09 -7.78
N CYS A 176 14.52 1.41 -7.62
CA CYS A 176 15.11 2.34 -8.60
C CYS A 176 16.63 2.21 -8.73
N GLN A 177 17.33 1.80 -7.67
CA GLN A 177 18.77 1.53 -7.74
C GLN A 177 19.12 0.22 -8.45
N LEU A 178 18.20 -0.72 -8.49
CA LEU A 178 18.40 -2.04 -9.09
C LEU A 178 18.04 -2.03 -10.58
N ALA A 179 17.06 -1.21 -10.96
CA ALA A 179 16.61 -1.01 -12.33
C ALA A 179 17.53 -0.04 -13.10
#